data_baf9a6cbc8840a872b6aab32ca82bda7
#
_entry.id   baf9a6cbc8840a872b6aab32ca82bda7
#
_cell.length_a   1.000
_cell.length_b   1.000
_cell.length_c   1.000
_cell.angle_alpha   90.00
_cell.angle_beta   90.00
_cell.angle_gamma   90.00
#
_symmetry.space_group_name_H-M   'P 1'
#
loop_
_entity.id
_entity.type
_entity.pdbx_description
1 polymer ?
#
loop_
_entity_poly.entity_id
_entity_poly.type
_entity_poly.pdbx_seq_one_letter_code
_entity_poly.pdbx_strand_id
1 'polypeptide(L)'
;MCIRDSLLTDYMTRKQAELKAWNEAQGNVAAMSANRRRMTNIGTFRAYALAYLKSHPEIQPNMTCMVRQMQTTAQGIPLEIYCFTTTTVWADYERIQGDIFDYLLAVLPEFGLSLYQQPSGTDLRAGLLPAVLGASHIPEVEKRVM
;
A
#
# COMPACT_ATOMS: atom_id res chain seq x y z
N MET A 1 18.58 11.31 4.27
CA MET A 1 18.43 9.84 4.13
C MET A 1 17.10 9.49 4.75
N CYS A 2 16.15 9.03 3.95
CA CYS A 2 14.79 8.73 4.43
C CYS A 2 14.82 7.39 5.18
N ILE A 3 14.10 7.29 6.31
CA ILE A 3 13.96 6.04 7.08
C ILE A 3 13.52 4.88 6.16
N ARG A 4 12.70 5.17 5.16
CA ARG A 4 12.28 4.23 4.13
C ARG A 4 13.46 3.58 3.40
N ASP A 5 14.47 4.37 3.04
CA ASP A 5 15.62 3.87 2.26
C ASP A 5 16.48 2.91 3.07
N SER A 6 16.67 3.19 4.37
CA SER A 6 17.49 2.33 5.24
C SER A 6 16.81 0.98 5.55
N LEU A 7 15.48 0.95 5.74
CA LEU A 7 14.75 -0.28 6.07
C LEU A 7 14.51 -1.19 4.88
N LEU A 8 14.51 -0.65 3.65
CA LEU A 8 14.16 -1.40 2.43
C LEU A 8 15.34 -1.80 1.56
N THR A 9 16.52 -1.20 1.74
CA THR A 9 17.67 -1.40 0.83
C THR A 9 18.00 -2.88 0.63
N ASP A 10 18.15 -3.62 1.72
CA ASP A 10 18.48 -5.06 1.67
C ASP A 10 17.35 -5.88 1.05
N TYR A 11 16.11 -5.56 1.39
CA TYR A 11 14.94 -6.22 0.80
C TYR A 11 14.87 -5.98 -0.71
N MET A 12 15.02 -4.73 -1.15
CA MET A 12 14.95 -4.34 -2.56
C MET A 12 16.01 -5.06 -3.38
N THR A 13 17.27 -5.04 -2.92
CA THR A 13 18.41 -5.69 -3.58
C THR A 13 18.19 -7.19 -3.72
N ARG A 14 17.84 -7.85 -2.62
CA ARG A 14 17.56 -9.29 -2.62
C ARG A 14 16.38 -9.65 -3.51
N LYS A 15 15.29 -8.88 -3.42
CA LYS A 15 14.07 -9.15 -4.19
C LYS A 15 14.27 -8.92 -5.69
N GLN A 16 14.99 -7.90 -6.07
CA GLN A 16 15.34 -7.65 -7.47
C GLN A 16 16.19 -8.80 -8.05
N ALA A 17 17.20 -9.27 -7.29
CA ALA A 17 18.02 -10.39 -7.70
C ALA A 17 17.18 -11.68 -7.87
N GLU A 18 16.29 -11.99 -6.92
CA GLU A 18 15.37 -13.13 -6.99
C GLU A 18 14.48 -13.07 -8.24
N LEU A 19 13.87 -11.91 -8.49
CA LEU A 19 12.98 -11.73 -9.63
C LEU A 19 13.73 -11.82 -10.97
N LYS A 20 14.93 -11.26 -11.02
CA LYS A 20 15.81 -11.35 -12.19
C LYS A 20 16.15 -12.79 -12.50
N ALA A 21 16.68 -13.52 -11.53
CA ALA A 21 17.04 -14.93 -11.69
C ALA A 21 15.84 -15.80 -12.12
N TRP A 22 14.67 -15.57 -11.51
CA TRP A 22 13.46 -16.29 -11.89
C TRP A 22 13.05 -15.99 -13.34
N ASN A 23 13.03 -14.72 -13.74
CA ASN A 23 12.67 -14.32 -15.10
C ASN A 23 13.65 -14.85 -16.15
N GLU A 24 14.94 -14.86 -15.85
CA GLU A 24 15.98 -15.42 -16.72
C GLU A 24 15.80 -16.95 -16.90
N ALA A 25 15.48 -17.66 -15.83
CA ALA A 25 15.22 -19.10 -15.88
C ALA A 25 13.99 -19.50 -16.74
N GLN A 26 13.01 -18.58 -16.91
CA GLN A 26 11.85 -18.81 -17.77
C GLN A 26 12.14 -18.61 -19.28
N GLY A 27 13.27 -18.03 -19.64
CA GLY A 27 13.68 -17.82 -21.03
C GLY A 27 12.62 -17.09 -21.88
N ASN A 28 12.25 -17.66 -23.02
CA ASN A 28 11.29 -17.05 -23.94
C ASN A 28 9.88 -16.86 -23.35
N VAL A 29 9.49 -17.63 -22.34
CA VAL A 29 8.18 -17.49 -21.66
C VAL A 29 8.11 -16.15 -20.93
N ALA A 30 9.23 -15.69 -20.35
CA ALA A 30 9.33 -14.40 -19.70
C ALA A 30 9.41 -13.20 -20.67
N ALA A 31 9.55 -13.44 -21.96
CA ALA A 31 9.47 -12.38 -22.98
C ALA A 31 8.08 -11.73 -23.01
N MET A 32 7.03 -12.49 -22.73
CA MET A 32 5.68 -11.95 -22.57
C MET A 32 5.54 -11.25 -21.21
N SER A 33 5.10 -10.00 -21.25
CA SER A 33 4.95 -9.15 -20.06
C SER A 33 4.09 -9.78 -18.95
N ALA A 34 3.06 -10.54 -19.30
CA ALA A 34 2.16 -11.20 -18.37
C ALA A 34 2.85 -12.32 -17.55
N ASN A 35 3.91 -12.92 -18.10
CA ASN A 35 4.62 -14.03 -17.47
C ASN A 35 5.80 -13.57 -16.61
N ARG A 36 6.13 -12.26 -16.61
CA ARG A 36 7.23 -11.73 -15.81
C ARG A 36 6.80 -11.46 -14.38
N ARG A 37 7.55 -12.00 -13.44
CA ARG A 37 7.41 -11.60 -12.03
C ARG A 37 7.97 -10.19 -11.82
N ARG A 38 7.24 -9.37 -11.08
CA ARG A 38 7.60 -7.98 -10.80
C ARG A 38 7.45 -7.68 -9.32
N MET A 39 8.12 -6.65 -8.88
CA MET A 39 7.83 -6.05 -7.58
C MET A 39 6.47 -5.36 -7.62
N THR A 40 5.76 -5.46 -6.51
CA THR A 40 4.49 -4.76 -6.32
C THR A 40 4.61 -3.76 -5.17
N ASN A 41 3.87 -2.66 -5.25
CA ASN A 41 3.81 -1.66 -4.20
C ASN A 41 3.33 -2.25 -2.86
N ILE A 42 2.29 -3.07 -2.88
CA ILE A 42 1.77 -3.75 -1.68
C ILE A 42 2.78 -4.74 -1.08
N GLY A 43 3.52 -5.46 -1.92
CA GLY A 43 4.59 -6.35 -1.46
C GLY A 43 5.74 -5.59 -0.81
N THR A 44 6.11 -4.44 -1.38
CA THR A 44 7.14 -3.55 -0.84
C THR A 44 6.69 -2.91 0.47
N PHE A 45 5.46 -2.41 0.53
CA PHE A 45 4.87 -1.88 1.77
C PHE A 45 4.83 -2.94 2.88
N ARG A 46 4.41 -4.17 2.56
CA ARG A 46 4.39 -5.26 3.53
C ARG A 46 5.78 -5.58 4.11
N ALA A 47 6.80 -5.56 3.27
CA ALA A 47 8.18 -5.74 3.72
C ALA A 47 8.66 -4.57 4.60
N TYR A 48 8.29 -3.34 4.23
CA TYR A 48 8.56 -2.15 5.02
C TYR A 48 7.91 -2.21 6.41
N ALA A 49 6.60 -2.50 6.45
CA ALA A 49 5.87 -2.62 7.71
C ALA A 49 6.48 -3.69 8.62
N LEU A 50 6.89 -4.83 8.07
CA LEU A 50 7.58 -5.88 8.85
C LEU A 50 8.93 -5.41 9.38
N ALA A 51 9.72 -4.70 8.58
CA ALA A 51 11.01 -4.17 8.99
C ALA A 51 10.85 -3.10 10.09
N TYR A 52 9.85 -2.23 9.95
CA TYR A 52 9.50 -1.23 10.96
C TYR A 52 9.11 -1.90 12.29
N LEU A 53 8.21 -2.87 12.27
CA LEU A 53 7.79 -3.60 13.48
C LEU A 53 8.96 -4.28 14.17
N LYS A 54 9.86 -4.91 13.43
CA LYS A 54 11.06 -5.56 13.97
C LYS A 54 12.06 -4.59 14.59
N SER A 55 12.08 -3.34 14.15
CA SER A 55 12.93 -2.29 14.72
C SER A 55 12.24 -1.51 15.85
N HIS A 56 10.95 -1.76 16.10
CA HIS A 56 10.18 -1.03 17.10
C HIS A 56 10.54 -1.49 18.51
N PRO A 57 10.93 -0.58 19.43
CA PRO A 57 11.45 -0.96 20.75
C PRO A 57 10.41 -1.63 21.66
N GLU A 58 9.12 -1.39 21.43
CA GLU A 58 8.03 -1.93 22.23
C GLU A 58 7.40 -3.19 21.62
N ILE A 59 7.98 -3.74 20.55
CA ILE A 59 7.59 -5.04 19.97
C ILE A 59 8.56 -6.10 20.42
N GLN A 60 8.03 -7.25 20.86
CA GLN A 60 8.82 -8.35 21.39
C GLN A 60 9.63 -9.05 20.28
N PRO A 61 10.98 -8.95 20.27
CA PRO A 61 11.79 -9.41 19.15
C PRO A 61 11.85 -10.94 19.02
N ASN A 62 11.65 -11.67 20.13
CA ASN A 62 11.77 -13.13 20.18
C ASN A 62 10.44 -13.85 19.90
N MET A 63 9.36 -13.11 19.67
CA MET A 63 8.06 -13.68 19.35
C MET A 63 7.73 -13.52 17.86
N THR A 64 6.72 -14.25 17.42
CA THR A 64 6.27 -14.19 16.03
C THR A 64 5.87 -12.76 15.65
N CYS A 65 6.51 -12.23 14.63
CA CYS A 65 6.17 -10.94 14.03
C CYS A 65 6.00 -11.13 12.53
N MET A 66 4.81 -10.87 12.02
CA MET A 66 4.51 -11.02 10.60
C MET A 66 3.53 -9.95 10.11
N VAL A 67 3.64 -9.62 8.84
CA VAL A 67 2.65 -8.83 8.10
C VAL A 67 2.18 -9.69 6.94
N ARG A 68 0.93 -10.10 6.95
CA ARG A 68 0.36 -10.99 5.95
C ARG A 68 -0.76 -10.34 5.16
N GLN A 69 -0.83 -10.73 3.91
CA GLN A 69 -1.93 -10.38 3.02
C GLN A 69 -3.05 -11.39 3.22
N MET A 70 -4.25 -10.87 3.47
CA MET A 70 -5.44 -11.69 3.61
C MET A 70 -6.11 -11.89 2.25
N GLN A 71 -7.21 -12.66 2.23
CA GLN A 71 -8.02 -12.85 1.03
C GLN A 71 -8.58 -11.51 0.55
N THR A 72 -8.52 -11.29 -0.76
CA THR A 72 -9.06 -10.09 -1.41
C THR A 72 -10.56 -9.97 -1.18
N THR A 73 -11.02 -8.78 -0.86
CA THR A 73 -12.44 -8.44 -0.64
C THR A 73 -12.90 -7.39 -1.65
N ALA A 74 -14.20 -7.09 -1.67
CA ALA A 74 -14.75 -6.00 -2.48
C ALA A 74 -14.21 -4.62 -2.06
N GLN A 75 -13.72 -4.47 -0.82
CA GLN A 75 -13.10 -3.26 -0.31
C GLN A 75 -11.58 -3.19 -0.55
N GLY A 76 -10.97 -4.21 -1.11
CA GLY A 76 -9.54 -4.26 -1.40
C GLY A 76 -8.83 -5.45 -0.77
N ILE A 77 -7.54 -5.30 -0.54
CA ILE A 77 -6.67 -6.36 -0.01
C ILE A 77 -6.35 -6.03 1.45
N PRO A 78 -6.94 -6.73 2.43
CA PRO A 78 -6.62 -6.53 3.83
C PRO A 78 -5.19 -6.98 4.13
N LEU A 79 -4.45 -6.16 4.88
CA LEU A 79 -3.17 -6.52 5.46
C LEU A 79 -3.35 -6.70 6.96
N GLU A 80 -2.90 -7.83 7.46
CA GLU A 80 -2.94 -8.13 8.88
C GLU A 80 -1.54 -8.03 9.46
N ILE A 81 -1.44 -7.33 10.58
CA ILE A 81 -0.24 -7.23 11.40
C ILE A 81 -0.42 -8.17 12.57
N TYR A 82 0.52 -9.10 12.73
CA TYR A 82 0.55 -10.01 13.85
C TYR A 82 1.89 -9.88 14.56
N CYS A 83 1.86 -9.32 15.76
CA CYS A 83 3.05 -9.14 16.60
C CYS A 83 2.64 -9.11 18.08
N PHE A 84 3.64 -9.14 18.96
CA PHE A 84 3.45 -9.08 20.39
C PHE A 84 4.18 -7.87 20.96
N THR A 85 3.52 -7.14 21.85
CA THR A 85 4.13 -6.03 22.59
C THR A 85 5.01 -6.53 23.73
N THR A 86 5.92 -5.70 24.21
CA THR A 86 6.76 -6.00 25.37
C THR A 86 6.01 -5.86 26.70
N THR A 87 4.81 -5.30 26.67
CA THR A 87 3.95 -5.07 27.85
C THR A 87 2.66 -5.87 27.75
N THR A 88 2.12 -6.24 28.92
CA THR A 88 0.79 -6.82 29.08
C THR A 88 -0.22 -5.85 29.69
N VAL A 89 0.20 -4.62 29.96
CA VAL A 89 -0.69 -3.56 30.48
C VAL A 89 -1.57 -3.07 29.33
N TRP A 90 -2.88 -3.18 29.52
CA TRP A 90 -3.87 -2.89 28.47
C TRP A 90 -3.73 -1.48 27.88
N ALA A 91 -3.61 -0.46 28.71
CA ALA A 91 -3.50 0.92 28.26
C ALA A 91 -2.23 1.17 27.40
N ASP A 92 -1.11 0.54 27.78
CA ASP A 92 0.14 0.62 27.02
C ASP A 92 0.01 -0.12 25.68
N TYR A 93 -0.63 -1.28 25.70
CA TYR A 93 -0.90 -2.04 24.47
C TYR A 93 -1.71 -1.23 23.46
N GLU A 94 -2.82 -0.59 23.91
CA GLU A 94 -3.66 0.23 23.03
C GLU A 94 -2.90 1.43 22.47
N ARG A 95 -2.07 2.09 23.29
CA ARG A 95 -1.22 3.20 22.85
C ARG A 95 -0.24 2.72 21.78
N ILE A 96 0.50 1.64 22.03
CA ILE A 96 1.48 1.09 21.08
C ILE A 96 0.79 0.71 19.76
N GLN A 97 -0.36 0.08 19.83
CA GLN A 97 -1.15 -0.30 18.66
C GLN A 97 -1.57 0.94 17.86
N GLY A 98 -2.08 1.97 18.54
CA GLY A 98 -2.46 3.24 17.90
C GLY A 98 -1.28 3.90 17.20
N ASP A 99 -0.15 4.06 17.89
CA ASP A 99 1.06 4.67 17.35
C ASP A 99 1.58 3.93 16.08
N ILE A 100 1.54 2.60 16.10
CA ILE A 100 1.92 1.78 14.93
C ILE A 100 0.97 2.00 13.76
N PHE A 101 -0.34 1.99 13.99
CA PHE A 101 -1.32 2.23 12.93
C PHE A 101 -1.21 3.63 12.36
N ASP A 102 -1.12 4.66 13.20
CA ASP A 102 -0.98 6.04 12.76
C ASP A 102 0.26 6.22 11.87
N TYR A 103 1.38 5.65 12.26
CA TYR A 103 2.59 5.68 11.46
C TYR A 103 2.43 4.97 10.12
N LEU A 104 1.94 3.74 10.11
CA LEU A 104 1.82 2.95 8.89
C LEU A 104 0.79 3.54 7.92
N LEU A 105 -0.31 4.11 8.43
CA LEU A 105 -1.32 4.79 7.61
C LEU A 105 -0.77 6.07 6.98
N ALA A 106 0.02 6.84 7.73
CA ALA A 106 0.66 8.06 7.22
C ALA A 106 1.65 7.79 6.08
N VAL A 107 2.28 6.60 6.07
CA VAL A 107 3.27 6.20 5.08
C VAL A 107 2.67 5.56 3.82
N LEU A 108 1.42 5.10 3.85
CA LEU A 108 0.76 4.43 2.71
C LEU A 108 0.90 5.18 1.37
N PRO A 109 0.69 6.51 1.29
CA PRO A 109 0.80 7.26 0.04
C PRO A 109 2.20 7.19 -0.59
N GLU A 110 3.25 7.05 0.20
CA GLU A 110 4.63 6.91 -0.27
C GLU A 110 4.86 5.64 -1.11
N PHE A 111 3.97 4.65 -0.95
CA PHE A 111 3.96 3.42 -1.73
C PHE A 111 2.89 3.43 -2.85
N GLY A 112 2.22 4.57 -3.08
CA GLY A 112 1.11 4.64 -4.01
C GLY A 112 -0.08 3.77 -3.58
N LEU A 113 -0.26 3.62 -2.27
CA LEU A 113 -1.37 2.89 -1.66
C LEU A 113 -2.30 3.87 -0.96
N SER A 114 -3.56 3.50 -0.85
CA SER A 114 -4.58 4.24 -0.10
C SER A 114 -5.37 3.30 0.79
N LEU A 115 -5.78 3.81 1.95
CA LEU A 115 -6.74 3.11 2.79
C LEU A 115 -8.11 3.12 2.13
N TYR A 116 -8.77 1.96 2.11
CA TYR A 116 -10.16 1.91 1.66
C TYR A 116 -11.06 2.68 2.62
N GLN A 117 -11.87 3.56 2.05
CA GLN A 117 -12.94 4.25 2.76
C GLN A 117 -14.22 4.10 1.96
N GLN A 118 -15.30 3.75 2.64
CA GLN A 118 -16.60 3.70 1.99
C GLN A 118 -17.05 5.13 1.66
N PRO A 119 -17.40 5.43 0.41
CA PRO A 119 -17.83 6.76 0.02
C PRO A 119 -19.05 7.21 0.84
N SER A 120 -18.97 8.40 1.39
CA SER A 120 -20.11 9.07 2.02
C SER A 120 -20.97 9.79 0.99
N GLY A 121 -22.18 10.19 1.38
CA GLY A 121 -23.02 11.03 0.52
C GLY A 121 -22.36 12.38 0.15
N THR A 122 -21.45 12.88 0.99
CA THR A 122 -20.67 14.09 0.74
C THR A 122 -19.63 13.87 -0.35
N ASP A 123 -18.92 12.73 -0.30
CA ASP A 123 -17.91 12.35 -1.31
C ASP A 123 -18.54 12.19 -2.69
N LEU A 124 -19.71 11.55 -2.74
CA LEU A 124 -20.47 11.39 -3.98
C LEU A 124 -20.90 12.74 -4.55
N ARG A 125 -21.37 13.68 -3.73
CA ARG A 125 -21.72 15.03 -4.19
C ARG A 125 -20.49 15.77 -4.70
N ALA A 126 -19.37 15.74 -3.98
CA ALA A 126 -18.13 16.40 -4.39
C ALA A 126 -17.57 15.83 -5.70
N GLY A 127 -17.69 14.50 -5.91
CA GLY A 127 -17.27 13.85 -7.14
C GLY A 127 -18.17 14.13 -8.34
N LEU A 128 -19.47 14.34 -8.13
CA LEU A 128 -20.45 14.60 -9.20
C LEU A 128 -20.53 16.08 -9.61
N LEU A 129 -20.32 17.01 -8.67
CA LEU A 129 -20.42 18.45 -8.94
C LEU A 129 -19.53 18.92 -10.10
N PRO A 130 -18.25 18.55 -10.22
CA PRO A 130 -17.41 18.95 -11.34
C PRO A 130 -17.92 18.42 -12.69
N ALA A 131 -18.46 17.21 -12.73
CA ALA A 131 -19.01 16.62 -13.95
C ALA A 131 -20.29 17.32 -14.41
N VAL A 132 -21.14 17.75 -13.48
CA VAL A 132 -22.38 18.49 -13.79
C VAL A 132 -22.08 19.91 -14.25
N LEU A 133 -21.11 20.59 -13.64
CA LEU A 133 -20.70 21.95 -14.02
C LEU A 133 -19.91 21.97 -15.34
N GLY A 134 -19.16 20.88 -15.64
CA GLY A 134 -18.45 20.75 -16.92
C GLY A 134 -19.36 20.43 -18.12
N ALA A 135 -20.54 19.85 -17.88
CA ALA A 135 -21.51 19.53 -18.92
C ALA A 135 -22.31 20.75 -19.41
N SER A 136 -22.23 21.90 -18.74
CA SER A 136 -22.92 23.13 -19.15
C SER A 136 -22.17 23.98 -20.18
N HIS A 137 -21.00 23.56 -20.65
CA HIS A 137 -20.30 24.20 -21.74
C HIS A 137 -20.53 23.43 -23.05
N ILE A 138 -21.77 23.50 -23.56
CA ILE A 138 -22.06 23.16 -24.96
C ILE A 138 -21.57 24.35 -25.79
N PRO A 139 -20.55 24.18 -26.67
CA PRO A 139 -20.18 25.24 -27.56
C PRO A 139 -21.35 25.54 -28.48
N GLU A 140 -21.80 26.82 -28.52
CA GLU A 140 -22.75 27.31 -29.50
C GLU A 140 -22.22 26.97 -30.91
N VAL A 141 -22.96 26.09 -31.57
CA VAL A 141 -22.72 25.82 -32.98
C VAL A 141 -23.17 27.09 -33.72
N GLU A 142 -22.17 27.86 -34.13
CA GLU A 142 -22.32 29.03 -34.99
C GLU A 142 -23.10 28.62 -36.24
N LYS A 143 -24.38 29.07 -36.33
CA LYS A 143 -25.20 28.99 -37.54
C LYS A 143 -24.59 29.92 -38.58
N ARG A 144 -23.70 29.42 -39.42
CA ARG A 144 -23.44 30.03 -40.71
C ARG A 144 -24.57 29.68 -41.67
N VAL A 145 -25.45 30.63 -41.82
CA VAL A 145 -26.39 30.72 -42.97
C VAL A 145 -25.60 31.20 -44.17
N MET A 146 -25.60 30.44 -45.21
CA MET A 146 -25.73 30.94 -46.59
C MET A 146 -26.54 29.94 -47.39
#